data_68df62dbe707249c0cf406b833a72d7e
#
_entry.id   68df62dbe707249c0cf406b833a72d7e
#
_cell.length_a   1.000
_cell.length_b   1.000
_cell.length_c   1.000
_cell.angle_alpha   90.00
_cell.angle_beta   90.00
_cell.angle_gamma   90.00
#
_symmetry.space_group_name_H-M   'P 1'
#
loop_
_entity.id
_entity.type
_entity.pdbx_description
1 polymer ?
#
loop_
_entity_poly.entity_id
_entity_poly.type
_entity_poly.pdbx_seq_one_letter_code
_entity_poly.pdbx_strand_id
1 'polypeptide(L)'
;KFTRPGLHTPQPNLQIGAMSISRPLILDTSSIIDGRILDIAGTGFISGLVLVPKFVLTELQQVADSSDDLKRQRGRKGFEAMEELKKIKSLRVEIWDKDQSGKGVDEKLINLAKGLNGKILTTDFNLNKLATLSNIIVLNVNDLANSIKTVALPGEKLNIKIVHLGKDKSQGVGYLPDGTMVVVSGSADSLGQTVKVEVTKNIQTPAGRMIFAK
;
A
#
# COMPACT_ATOMS: atom_id res chain seq x y z
N LYS A 1 54.03 -20.58 -36.60
CA LYS A 1 52.56 -20.70 -36.33
C LYS A 1 52.37 -20.62 -34.84
N PHE A 2 51.93 -19.45 -34.34
CA PHE A 2 51.58 -19.26 -32.96
C PHE A 2 50.07 -19.48 -32.80
N THR A 3 49.69 -20.53 -32.14
CA THR A 3 48.30 -20.80 -31.70
C THR A 3 48.03 -20.01 -30.41
N ARG A 4 47.06 -19.10 -30.44
CA ARG A 4 46.56 -18.40 -29.28
C ARG A 4 45.74 -19.35 -28.40
N PRO A 5 45.98 -19.41 -27.08
CA PRO A 5 45.10 -20.16 -26.19
C PRO A 5 43.75 -19.42 -26.10
N GLY A 6 42.66 -20.17 -26.28
CA GLY A 6 41.30 -19.64 -26.14
C GLY A 6 41.05 -19.20 -24.71
N LEU A 7 40.64 -17.97 -24.50
CA LEU A 7 40.08 -17.47 -23.27
C LEU A 7 38.73 -18.16 -23.06
N HIS A 8 38.72 -19.19 -22.21
CA HIS A 8 37.51 -19.70 -21.58
C HIS A 8 37.02 -18.63 -20.59
N THR A 9 36.06 -17.83 -21.00
CA THR A 9 35.25 -17.06 -20.05
C THR A 9 34.35 -18.05 -19.32
N PRO A 10 34.47 -18.19 -17.99
CA PRO A 10 33.50 -19.02 -17.25
C PRO A 10 32.14 -18.33 -17.37
N GLN A 11 31.20 -18.97 -18.04
CA GLN A 11 29.80 -18.59 -17.97
C GLN A 11 29.35 -18.75 -16.52
N PRO A 12 28.74 -17.71 -15.90
CA PRO A 12 28.16 -17.90 -14.59
C PRO A 12 27.05 -18.95 -14.75
N ASN A 13 27.27 -20.14 -14.22
CA ASN A 13 26.22 -21.12 -13.99
C ASN A 13 25.25 -20.51 -12.96
N LEU A 14 24.27 -19.76 -13.45
CA LEU A 14 23.07 -19.49 -12.68
C LEU A 14 22.36 -20.85 -12.54
N GLN A 15 22.71 -21.59 -11.51
CA GLN A 15 21.85 -22.65 -11.00
C GLN A 15 20.60 -21.97 -10.44
N ILE A 16 19.60 -21.75 -11.31
CA ILE A 16 18.22 -21.49 -10.90
C ILE A 16 17.67 -22.82 -10.38
N GLY A 17 18.21 -23.26 -9.28
CA GLY A 17 17.89 -24.52 -8.60
C GLY A 17 17.56 -24.27 -7.14
N ALA A 18 16.52 -23.52 -6.92
CA ALA A 18 15.53 -23.62 -5.86
C ALA A 18 14.42 -22.69 -6.32
N MET A 19 13.27 -23.24 -6.66
CA MET A 19 12.05 -22.44 -6.71
C MET A 19 12.03 -21.70 -5.38
N SER A 20 12.38 -20.42 -5.40
CA SER A 20 12.11 -19.53 -4.29
C SER A 20 10.61 -19.64 -4.07
N ILE A 21 10.20 -20.44 -3.07
CA ILE A 21 8.81 -20.52 -2.66
C ILE A 21 8.51 -19.09 -2.19
N SER A 22 7.99 -18.28 -3.12
CA SER A 22 7.65 -16.90 -2.79
C SER A 22 6.61 -17.01 -1.68
N ARG A 23 6.92 -16.38 -0.54
CA ARG A 23 6.03 -16.35 0.62
C ARG A 23 4.65 -15.92 0.16
N PRO A 24 3.58 -16.70 0.42
CA PRO A 24 2.24 -16.34 -0.03
C PRO A 24 1.83 -15.01 0.58
N LEU A 25 1.10 -14.22 -0.20
CA LEU A 25 0.48 -12.98 0.26
C LEU A 25 -0.95 -13.29 0.70
N ILE A 26 -1.24 -13.11 1.97
CA ILE A 26 -2.53 -13.38 2.57
C ILE A 26 -3.30 -12.06 2.65
N LEU A 27 -4.48 -12.02 2.04
CA LEU A 27 -5.32 -10.82 2.03
C LEU A 27 -6.18 -10.74 3.28
N ASP A 28 -6.21 -9.55 3.85
CA ASP A 28 -7.18 -9.14 4.86
C ASP A 28 -8.40 -8.48 4.19
N THR A 29 -9.56 -8.54 4.83
CA THR A 29 -10.82 -7.94 4.37
C THR A 29 -10.68 -6.45 4.08
N SER A 30 -9.95 -5.72 4.93
CA SER A 30 -9.74 -4.28 4.76
C SER A 30 -9.04 -3.93 3.45
N SER A 31 -8.06 -4.74 3.04
CA SER A 31 -7.31 -4.53 1.80
C SER A 31 -8.13 -4.84 0.54
N ILE A 32 -9.05 -5.79 0.64
CA ILE A 32 -9.97 -6.14 -0.44
C ILE A 32 -11.01 -5.02 -0.64
N ILE A 33 -11.61 -4.54 0.46
CA ILE A 33 -12.59 -3.44 0.45
C ILE A 33 -11.97 -2.12 -0.02
N ASP A 34 -10.72 -1.87 0.34
CA ASP A 34 -9.97 -0.68 -0.09
C ASP A 34 -9.79 -0.65 -1.61
N GLY A 35 -9.55 -1.79 -2.24
CA GLY A 35 -9.49 -1.98 -3.69
C GLY A 35 -8.18 -1.55 -4.35
N ARG A 36 -7.33 -0.72 -3.72
CA ARG A 36 -6.05 -0.26 -4.30
C ARG A 36 -5.08 -1.41 -4.63
N ILE A 37 -5.29 -2.58 -4.05
CA ILE A 37 -4.50 -3.77 -4.40
C ILE A 37 -4.57 -4.09 -5.90
N LEU A 38 -5.70 -3.82 -6.57
CA LEU A 38 -5.85 -4.03 -8.02
C LEU A 38 -4.85 -3.19 -8.81
N ASP A 39 -4.80 -1.89 -8.50
CA ASP A 39 -3.91 -0.97 -9.19
C ASP A 39 -2.45 -1.33 -8.92
N ILE A 40 -2.10 -1.61 -7.65
CA ILE A 40 -0.75 -2.00 -7.26
C ILE A 40 -0.33 -3.31 -7.95
N ALA A 41 -1.20 -4.30 -8.01
CA ALA A 41 -0.93 -5.57 -8.68
C ALA A 41 -0.82 -5.40 -10.20
N GLY A 42 -1.63 -4.52 -10.79
CA GLY A 42 -1.56 -4.15 -12.20
C GLY A 42 -0.23 -3.55 -12.62
N THR A 43 0.47 -2.85 -11.73
CA THR A 43 1.83 -2.34 -11.98
C THR A 43 2.92 -3.40 -11.91
N GLY A 44 2.64 -4.59 -11.40
CA GLY A 44 3.62 -5.65 -11.20
C GLY A 44 4.40 -5.61 -9.87
N PHE A 45 4.15 -4.63 -8.98
CA PHE A 45 4.76 -4.57 -7.64
C PHE A 45 4.36 -5.75 -6.75
N ILE A 46 3.17 -6.31 -6.97
CA ILE A 46 2.71 -7.52 -6.31
C ILE A 46 2.63 -8.63 -7.36
N SER A 47 3.24 -9.77 -7.06
CA SER A 47 3.24 -10.95 -7.94
C SER A 47 3.30 -12.25 -7.13
N GLY A 48 2.95 -13.38 -7.76
CA GLY A 48 3.02 -14.71 -7.16
C GLY A 48 1.72 -15.15 -6.50
N LEU A 49 1.83 -16.00 -5.46
CA LEU A 49 0.68 -16.61 -4.80
C LEU A 49 -0.01 -15.64 -3.84
N VAL A 50 -1.29 -15.41 -4.08
CA VAL A 50 -2.19 -14.65 -3.22
C VAL A 50 -3.22 -15.60 -2.62
N LEU A 51 -3.29 -15.65 -1.30
CA LEU A 51 -4.25 -16.48 -0.57
C LEU A 51 -5.36 -15.60 0.02
N VAL A 52 -6.59 -16.03 -0.21
CA VAL A 52 -7.77 -15.42 0.38
C VAL A 52 -8.41 -16.44 1.31
N PRO A 53 -8.28 -16.24 2.64
CA PRO A 53 -8.87 -17.17 3.59
C PRO A 53 -10.41 -17.17 3.51
N LYS A 54 -11.04 -18.34 3.67
CA LYS A 54 -12.49 -18.47 3.65
C LYS A 54 -13.15 -17.61 4.72
N PHE A 55 -12.54 -17.47 5.89
CA PHE A 55 -13.06 -16.62 6.97
C PHE A 55 -13.04 -15.12 6.62
N VAL A 56 -12.07 -14.66 5.77
CA VAL A 56 -12.05 -13.31 5.22
C VAL A 56 -13.20 -13.11 4.22
N LEU A 57 -13.47 -14.12 3.37
CA LEU A 57 -14.63 -14.07 2.46
C LEU A 57 -15.94 -14.04 3.23
N THR A 58 -16.04 -14.76 4.35
CA THR A 58 -17.22 -14.73 5.22
C THR A 58 -17.42 -13.33 5.83
N GLU A 59 -16.35 -12.69 6.28
CA GLU A 59 -16.41 -11.31 6.79
C GLU A 59 -16.80 -10.34 5.68
N LEU A 60 -16.20 -10.46 4.49
CA LEU A 60 -16.56 -9.64 3.34
C LEU A 60 -18.03 -9.79 2.97
N GLN A 61 -18.58 -11.02 3.06
CA GLN A 61 -20.00 -11.28 2.86
C GLN A 61 -20.86 -10.54 3.89
N GLN A 62 -20.48 -10.58 5.16
CA GLN A 62 -21.21 -9.85 6.21
C GLN A 62 -21.24 -8.33 5.94
N VAL A 63 -20.15 -7.78 5.41
CA VAL A 63 -20.09 -6.38 4.99
C VAL A 63 -21.01 -6.14 3.79
N ALA A 64 -21.04 -7.04 2.79
CA ALA A 64 -21.89 -6.94 1.60
C ALA A 64 -23.38 -7.11 1.90
N ASP A 65 -23.73 -7.80 2.99
CA ASP A 65 -25.10 -8.02 3.46
C ASP A 65 -25.54 -7.02 4.55
N SER A 66 -24.69 -6.03 4.84
CA SER A 66 -24.98 -5.00 5.85
C SER A 66 -26.24 -4.20 5.51
N SER A 67 -27.00 -3.84 6.54
CA SER A 67 -28.12 -2.90 6.43
C SER A 67 -27.69 -1.47 6.08
N ASP A 68 -26.44 -1.10 6.39
CA ASP A 68 -25.82 0.17 6.02
C ASP A 68 -25.45 0.17 4.52
N ASP A 69 -26.03 1.10 3.77
CA ASP A 69 -25.85 1.18 2.32
C ASP A 69 -24.40 1.36 1.89
N LEU A 70 -23.62 2.14 2.64
CA LEU A 70 -22.22 2.43 2.32
C LEU A 70 -21.35 1.18 2.58
N LYS A 71 -21.58 0.48 3.68
CA LYS A 71 -20.90 -0.79 3.99
C LYS A 71 -21.24 -1.84 2.94
N ARG A 72 -22.52 -1.98 2.60
CA ARG A 72 -22.99 -2.93 1.59
C ARG A 72 -22.33 -2.68 0.23
N GLN A 73 -22.28 -1.44 -0.22
CA GLN A 73 -21.61 -1.07 -1.47
C GLN A 73 -20.11 -1.41 -1.43
N ARG A 74 -19.42 -1.13 -0.31
CA ARG A 74 -18.00 -1.46 -0.14
C ARG A 74 -17.76 -2.97 -0.19
N GLY A 75 -18.61 -3.76 0.47
CA GLY A 75 -18.52 -5.22 0.43
C GLY A 75 -18.69 -5.78 -0.99
N ARG A 76 -19.67 -5.29 -1.76
CA ARG A 76 -19.90 -5.67 -3.16
C ARG A 76 -18.70 -5.32 -4.04
N LYS A 77 -18.16 -4.10 -3.93
CA LYS A 77 -16.93 -3.70 -4.62
C LYS A 77 -15.75 -4.61 -4.26
N GLY A 78 -15.68 -5.08 -3.02
CA GLY A 78 -14.66 -6.04 -2.61
C GLY A 78 -14.76 -7.37 -3.37
N PHE A 79 -15.96 -7.92 -3.61
CA PHE A 79 -16.14 -9.10 -4.44
C PHE A 79 -15.75 -8.85 -5.91
N GLU A 80 -16.14 -7.71 -6.48
CA GLU A 80 -15.72 -7.30 -7.82
C GLU A 80 -14.18 -7.22 -7.91
N ALA A 81 -13.54 -6.63 -6.91
CA ALA A 81 -12.09 -6.54 -6.84
C ALA A 81 -11.43 -7.93 -6.80
N MET A 82 -12.02 -8.89 -6.10
CA MET A 82 -11.55 -10.27 -6.07
C MET A 82 -11.62 -10.96 -7.44
N GLU A 83 -12.68 -10.72 -8.20
CA GLU A 83 -12.81 -11.25 -9.57
C GLU A 83 -11.76 -10.65 -10.51
N GLU A 84 -11.51 -9.35 -10.41
CA GLU A 84 -10.49 -8.67 -11.21
C GLU A 84 -9.06 -9.13 -10.84
N LEU A 85 -8.77 -9.33 -9.54
CA LEU A 85 -7.47 -9.86 -9.11
C LEU A 85 -7.13 -11.22 -9.76
N LYS A 86 -8.12 -12.09 -9.94
CA LYS A 86 -7.94 -13.40 -10.61
C LYS A 86 -7.54 -13.28 -12.08
N LYS A 87 -7.83 -12.15 -12.73
CA LYS A 87 -7.50 -11.90 -14.15
C LYS A 87 -6.06 -11.42 -14.34
N ILE A 88 -5.39 -10.97 -13.28
CA ILE A 88 -4.02 -10.45 -13.35
C ILE A 88 -3.04 -11.62 -13.52
N LYS A 89 -2.40 -11.70 -14.67
CA LYS A 89 -1.51 -12.83 -15.04
C LYS A 89 -0.31 -13.03 -14.11
N SER A 90 0.18 -11.98 -13.44
CA SER A 90 1.27 -12.06 -12.49
C SER A 90 0.87 -12.64 -11.13
N LEU A 91 -0.43 -12.81 -10.87
CA LEU A 91 -0.99 -13.33 -9.63
C LEU A 91 -1.57 -14.74 -9.85
N ARG A 92 -1.41 -15.56 -8.82
CA ARG A 92 -2.13 -16.81 -8.65
C ARG A 92 -2.99 -16.66 -7.40
N VAL A 93 -4.28 -16.37 -7.60
CA VAL A 93 -5.22 -16.14 -6.49
C VAL A 93 -5.90 -17.46 -6.13
N GLU A 94 -5.73 -17.90 -4.88
CA GLU A 94 -6.32 -19.12 -4.35
C GLU A 94 -7.12 -18.86 -3.09
N ILE A 95 -8.21 -19.61 -2.92
CA ILE A 95 -9.00 -19.58 -1.69
C ILE A 95 -8.41 -20.62 -0.72
N TRP A 96 -8.09 -20.14 0.49
CA TRP A 96 -7.67 -21.01 1.58
C TRP A 96 -8.87 -21.42 2.40
N ASP A 97 -9.27 -22.68 2.29
CA ASP A 97 -10.49 -23.25 2.90
C ASP A 97 -10.22 -24.07 4.17
N LYS A 98 -8.92 -24.27 4.51
CA LYS A 98 -8.58 -25.01 5.73
C LYS A 98 -8.90 -24.16 6.96
N ASP A 99 -9.42 -24.84 7.97
CA ASP A 99 -9.73 -24.19 9.25
C ASP A 99 -8.44 -23.67 9.92
N GLN A 100 -8.57 -22.52 10.56
CA GLN A 100 -7.45 -21.84 11.21
C GLN A 100 -7.82 -21.51 12.66
N SER A 101 -6.94 -21.86 13.58
CA SER A 101 -7.11 -21.55 15.01
C SER A 101 -7.06 -20.04 15.25
N GLY A 102 -7.89 -19.55 16.15
CA GLY A 102 -7.95 -18.15 16.56
C GLY A 102 -9.34 -17.72 16.97
N LYS A 103 -9.44 -16.79 17.92
CA LYS A 103 -10.71 -16.26 18.45
C LYS A 103 -11.39 -15.24 17.53
N GLY A 104 -10.66 -14.69 16.55
CA GLY A 104 -11.16 -13.69 15.63
C GLY A 104 -10.37 -13.72 14.31
N VAL A 105 -10.79 -12.90 13.35
CA VAL A 105 -10.18 -12.84 12.01
C VAL A 105 -8.69 -12.48 12.09
N ASP A 106 -8.32 -11.49 12.90
CA ASP A 106 -6.93 -11.03 13.07
C ASP A 106 -6.02 -12.14 13.57
N GLU A 107 -6.45 -12.87 14.63
CA GLU A 107 -5.66 -13.96 15.19
C GLU A 107 -5.52 -15.12 14.20
N LYS A 108 -6.58 -15.43 13.46
CA LYS A 108 -6.55 -16.45 12.39
C LYS A 108 -5.61 -16.06 11.26
N LEU A 109 -5.60 -14.78 10.84
CA LEU A 109 -4.67 -14.26 9.83
C LEU A 109 -3.21 -14.38 10.29
N ILE A 110 -2.93 -14.00 11.53
CA ILE A 110 -1.60 -14.09 12.14
C ILE A 110 -1.13 -15.55 12.20
N ASN A 111 -1.98 -16.48 12.68
CA ASN A 111 -1.64 -17.88 12.79
C ASN A 111 -1.43 -18.53 11.40
N LEU A 112 -2.26 -18.17 10.43
CA LEU A 112 -2.09 -18.62 9.04
C LEU A 112 -0.77 -18.12 8.44
N ALA A 113 -0.46 -16.83 8.62
CA ALA A 113 0.77 -16.25 8.12
C ALA A 113 2.02 -16.89 8.76
N LYS A 114 2.00 -17.16 10.07
CA LYS A 114 3.06 -17.91 10.75
C LYS A 114 3.22 -19.32 10.19
N GLY A 115 2.12 -20.06 10.04
CA GLY A 115 2.14 -21.44 9.57
C GLY A 115 2.66 -21.59 8.13
N LEU A 116 2.39 -20.61 7.27
CA LEU A 116 2.81 -20.62 5.86
C LEU A 116 4.08 -19.80 5.59
N ASN A 117 4.69 -19.21 6.61
CA ASN A 117 5.76 -18.19 6.44
C ASN A 117 5.34 -17.12 5.42
N GLY A 118 4.05 -16.73 5.48
CA GLY A 118 3.43 -15.79 4.55
C GLY A 118 3.61 -14.33 4.96
N LYS A 119 3.08 -13.45 4.10
CA LYS A 119 2.96 -12.01 4.34
C LYS A 119 1.47 -11.68 4.47
N ILE A 120 1.13 -10.65 5.24
CA ILE A 120 -0.26 -10.14 5.31
C ILE A 120 -0.33 -8.83 4.55
N LEU A 121 -1.36 -8.66 3.71
CA LEU A 121 -1.70 -7.37 3.11
C LEU A 121 -2.96 -6.84 3.80
N THR A 122 -2.83 -5.65 4.40
CA THR A 122 -3.91 -5.01 5.15
C THR A 122 -3.83 -3.49 5.04
N THR A 123 -4.95 -2.81 5.31
CA THR A 123 -5.02 -1.37 5.57
C THR A 123 -5.32 -1.08 7.04
N ASP A 124 -5.63 -2.12 7.84
CA ASP A 124 -5.94 -1.99 9.26
C ASP A 124 -4.68 -1.73 10.09
N PHE A 125 -4.73 -0.69 10.92
CA PHE A 125 -3.63 -0.29 11.78
C PHE A 125 -3.36 -1.28 12.92
N ASN A 126 -4.42 -1.84 13.51
CA ASN A 126 -4.29 -2.74 14.66
C ASN A 126 -3.74 -4.09 14.23
N LEU A 127 -4.27 -4.66 13.14
CA LEU A 127 -3.74 -5.89 12.55
C LEU A 127 -2.28 -5.70 12.12
N ASN A 128 -1.93 -4.56 11.50
CA ASN A 128 -0.55 -4.25 11.14
C ASN A 128 0.38 -4.31 12.36
N LYS A 129 0.00 -3.65 13.46
CA LYS A 129 0.78 -3.68 14.71
C LYS A 129 0.92 -5.08 15.30
N LEU A 130 -0.18 -5.82 15.40
CA LEU A 130 -0.18 -7.19 15.97
C LEU A 130 0.66 -8.14 15.14
N ALA A 131 0.54 -8.09 13.82
CA ALA A 131 1.32 -8.93 12.90
C ALA A 131 2.82 -8.60 12.95
N THR A 132 3.18 -7.32 13.00
CA THR A 132 4.57 -6.87 13.14
C THR A 132 5.18 -7.35 14.46
N LEU A 133 4.47 -7.21 15.59
CA LEU A 133 4.91 -7.74 16.89
C LEU A 133 5.03 -9.28 16.89
N SER A 134 4.31 -9.94 15.99
CA SER A 134 4.39 -11.39 15.76
C SER A 134 5.48 -11.80 14.76
N ASN A 135 6.37 -10.89 14.36
CA ASN A 135 7.42 -11.08 13.36
C ASN A 135 6.89 -11.51 11.97
N ILE A 136 5.70 -11.07 11.61
CA ILE A 136 5.12 -11.28 10.28
C ILE A 136 5.41 -10.05 9.42
N ILE A 137 5.78 -10.28 8.15
CA ILE A 137 5.93 -9.21 7.18
C ILE A 137 4.52 -8.72 6.80
N VAL A 138 4.28 -7.43 7.04
CA VAL A 138 3.04 -6.78 6.65
C VAL A 138 3.29 -5.85 5.47
N LEU A 139 2.44 -5.97 4.45
CA LEU A 139 2.34 -5.03 3.35
C LEU A 139 1.14 -4.12 3.63
N ASN A 140 1.41 -2.91 4.13
CA ASN A 140 0.35 -1.93 4.38
C ASN A 140 0.25 -0.96 3.19
N VAL A 141 -0.93 -0.93 2.56
CA VAL A 141 -1.19 -0.09 1.38
C VAL A 141 -1.07 1.40 1.71
N ASN A 142 -1.41 1.80 2.94
CA ASN A 142 -1.27 3.20 3.36
C ASN A 142 0.21 3.59 3.54
N ASP A 143 1.03 2.68 4.07
CA ASP A 143 2.47 2.91 4.22
C ASP A 143 3.14 3.00 2.83
N LEU A 144 2.75 2.13 1.89
CA LEU A 144 3.20 2.21 0.51
C LEU A 144 2.82 3.56 -0.12
N ALA A 145 1.54 3.94 -0.02
CA ALA A 145 1.06 5.22 -0.55
C ALA A 145 1.82 6.42 0.04
N ASN A 146 2.12 6.40 1.33
CA ASN A 146 2.91 7.44 1.99
C ASN A 146 4.39 7.44 1.55
N SER A 147 4.95 6.28 1.25
CA SER A 147 6.35 6.14 0.83
C SER A 147 6.61 6.68 -0.58
N ILE A 148 5.62 6.58 -1.48
CA ILE A 148 5.74 7.05 -2.87
C ILE A 148 5.31 8.50 -3.08
N LYS A 149 4.83 9.19 -2.02
CA LYS A 149 4.50 10.62 -2.12
C LYS A 149 5.72 11.46 -2.51
N THR A 150 5.46 12.48 -3.31
CA THR A 150 6.50 13.40 -3.81
C THR A 150 7.34 13.99 -2.68
N VAL A 151 8.64 13.99 -2.86
CA VAL A 151 9.59 14.66 -1.95
C VAL A 151 10.01 15.97 -2.59
N ALA A 152 9.32 17.05 -2.25
CA ALA A 152 9.79 18.37 -2.65
C ALA A 152 11.05 18.75 -1.87
N LEU A 153 12.08 19.23 -2.53
CA LEU A 153 13.34 19.61 -1.89
C LEU A 153 13.32 21.07 -1.44
N PRO A 154 13.98 21.42 -0.31
CA PRO A 154 14.16 22.81 0.05
C PRO A 154 14.77 23.62 -1.10
N GLY A 155 14.21 24.80 -1.41
CA GLY A 155 14.55 25.62 -2.57
C GLY A 155 13.74 25.32 -3.84
N GLU A 156 12.99 24.23 -3.88
CA GLU A 156 12.12 23.91 -5.01
C GLU A 156 10.94 24.88 -5.09
N LYS A 157 10.60 25.31 -6.31
CA LYS A 157 9.49 26.22 -6.56
C LYS A 157 8.25 25.44 -7.00
N LEU A 158 7.14 25.66 -6.30
CA LEU A 158 5.87 24.99 -6.52
C LEU A 158 4.77 26.03 -6.79
N ASN A 159 3.75 25.63 -7.56
CA ASN A 159 2.52 26.39 -7.71
C ASN A 159 1.44 25.72 -6.85
N ILE A 160 0.97 26.41 -5.81
CA ILE A 160 0.05 25.85 -4.81
C ILE A 160 -1.24 26.68 -4.79
N LYS A 161 -2.37 26.01 -5.00
CA LYS A 161 -3.69 26.62 -4.78
C LYS A 161 -3.98 26.63 -3.27
N ILE A 162 -4.18 27.80 -2.70
CA ILE A 162 -4.56 27.93 -1.28
C ILE A 162 -6.06 27.61 -1.15
N VAL A 163 -6.39 26.60 -0.36
CA VAL A 163 -7.76 26.10 -0.23
C VAL A 163 -8.39 26.38 1.13
N HIS A 164 -7.59 26.60 2.16
CA HIS A 164 -8.03 27.05 3.49
C HIS A 164 -6.91 27.73 4.27
N LEU A 165 -7.26 28.38 5.37
CA LEU A 165 -6.29 29.01 6.26
C LEU A 165 -5.54 27.95 7.08
N GLY A 166 -4.29 28.26 7.40
CA GLY A 166 -3.47 27.43 8.27
C GLY A 166 -3.81 27.58 9.75
N LYS A 167 -3.02 26.92 10.59
CA LYS A 167 -3.14 27.03 12.05
C LYS A 167 -2.75 28.42 12.55
N ASP A 168 -1.77 29.03 11.91
CA ASP A 168 -1.38 30.43 12.12
C ASP A 168 -2.18 31.33 11.18
N LYS A 169 -2.61 32.50 11.67
CA LYS A 169 -3.46 33.46 10.94
C LYS A 169 -2.83 33.99 9.65
N SER A 170 -1.51 33.96 9.53
CA SER A 170 -0.78 34.39 8.33
C SER A 170 -0.58 33.27 7.29
N GLN A 171 -0.92 32.03 7.64
CA GLN A 171 -0.65 30.86 6.80
C GLN A 171 -1.85 30.48 5.95
N GLY A 172 -1.57 30.07 4.70
CA GLY A 172 -2.50 29.35 3.86
C GLY A 172 -2.09 27.87 3.72
N VAL A 173 -3.03 27.02 3.41
CA VAL A 173 -2.81 25.60 3.18
C VAL A 173 -3.33 25.20 1.81
N GLY A 174 -2.52 24.49 1.07
CA GLY A 174 -2.87 23.84 -0.18
C GLY A 174 -2.36 22.40 -0.22
N TYR A 175 -2.54 21.75 -1.37
CA TYR A 175 -2.17 20.36 -1.55
C TYR A 175 -1.48 20.15 -2.89
N LEU A 176 -0.50 19.25 -2.93
CA LEU A 176 0.02 18.71 -4.16
C LEU A 176 -0.99 17.72 -4.78
N PRO A 177 -0.83 17.35 -6.07
CA PRO A 177 -1.71 16.38 -6.73
C PRO A 177 -1.79 15.01 -6.03
N ASP A 178 -0.74 14.62 -5.31
CA ASP A 178 -0.65 13.39 -4.53
C ASP A 178 -1.27 13.50 -3.12
N GLY A 179 -1.95 14.64 -2.82
CA GLY A 179 -2.57 14.91 -1.53
C GLY A 179 -1.60 15.35 -0.43
N THR A 180 -0.31 15.57 -0.72
CA THR A 180 0.65 16.08 0.26
C THR A 180 0.29 17.51 0.65
N MET A 181 0.15 17.76 1.95
CA MET A 181 -0.18 19.07 2.50
C MET A 181 1.00 20.03 2.38
N VAL A 182 0.72 21.24 1.89
CA VAL A 182 1.69 22.35 1.83
C VAL A 182 1.19 23.51 2.65
N VAL A 183 1.96 23.89 3.67
CA VAL A 183 1.68 25.05 4.52
C VAL A 183 2.53 26.22 4.00
N VAL A 184 1.87 27.28 3.57
CA VAL A 184 2.51 28.43 2.94
C VAL A 184 2.43 29.64 3.88
N SER A 185 3.58 30.13 4.29
CA SER A 185 3.68 31.32 5.15
C SER A 185 3.32 32.58 4.36
N GLY A 186 2.60 33.53 5.00
CA GLY A 186 2.25 34.81 4.40
C GLY A 186 1.22 34.74 3.25
N SER A 187 0.45 33.66 3.14
CA SER A 187 -0.51 33.45 2.04
C SER A 187 -1.97 33.41 2.48
N ALA A 188 -2.28 33.86 3.69
CA ALA A 188 -3.66 33.88 4.19
C ALA A 188 -4.61 34.68 3.30
N ASP A 189 -4.15 35.80 2.74
CA ASP A 189 -4.94 36.68 1.87
C ASP A 189 -5.11 36.13 0.44
N SER A 190 -4.43 35.03 0.12
CA SER A 190 -4.48 34.38 -1.19
C SER A 190 -5.43 33.20 -1.24
N LEU A 191 -6.43 33.13 -0.36
CA LEU A 191 -7.42 32.04 -0.34
C LEU A 191 -8.14 31.94 -1.71
N GLY A 192 -8.18 30.72 -2.25
CA GLY A 192 -8.74 30.41 -3.56
C GLY A 192 -7.80 30.66 -4.75
N GLN A 193 -6.67 31.35 -4.54
CA GLN A 193 -5.69 31.68 -5.57
C GLN A 193 -4.55 30.65 -5.62
N THR A 194 -3.90 30.58 -6.78
CA THR A 194 -2.66 29.80 -6.96
C THR A 194 -1.47 30.72 -6.80
N VAL A 195 -0.61 30.42 -5.83
CA VAL A 195 0.60 31.18 -5.52
C VAL A 195 1.84 30.36 -5.87
N LYS A 196 2.88 31.05 -6.32
CA LYS A 196 4.20 30.45 -6.54
C LYS A 196 4.98 30.56 -5.24
N VAL A 197 5.42 29.43 -4.72
CA VAL A 197 6.07 29.33 -3.41
C VAL A 197 7.38 28.58 -3.52
N GLU A 198 8.29 28.83 -2.58
CA GLU A 198 9.56 28.13 -2.43
C GLU A 198 9.54 27.25 -1.20
N VAL A 199 9.85 25.98 -1.36
CA VAL A 199 9.90 25.00 -0.27
C VAL A 199 11.01 25.38 0.71
N THR A 200 10.66 25.47 1.99
CA THR A 200 11.63 25.77 3.07
C THR A 200 12.04 24.50 3.83
N LYS A 201 11.11 23.60 4.10
CA LYS A 201 11.39 22.34 4.79
C LYS A 201 10.30 21.30 4.57
N ASN A 202 10.66 20.03 4.77
CA ASN A 202 9.75 18.89 4.82
C ASN A 202 9.73 18.30 6.22
N ILE A 203 8.57 17.92 6.69
CA ILE A 203 8.41 17.23 7.99
C ILE A 203 7.61 15.96 7.74
N GLN A 204 8.12 14.83 8.26
CA GLN A 204 7.36 13.58 8.32
C GLN A 204 6.59 13.57 9.64
N THR A 205 5.27 13.39 9.55
CA THR A 205 4.38 13.26 10.72
C THR A 205 3.70 11.89 10.69
N PRO A 206 3.11 11.44 11.82
CA PRO A 206 2.29 10.23 11.82
C PRO A 206 1.10 10.28 10.83
N ALA A 207 0.60 11.47 10.53
CA ALA A 207 -0.48 11.70 9.56
C ALA A 207 -0.01 11.78 8.10
N GLY A 208 1.30 11.69 7.86
CA GLY A 208 1.90 11.78 6.53
C GLY A 208 2.95 12.90 6.43
N ARG A 209 3.39 13.15 5.19
CA ARG A 209 4.37 14.20 4.90
C ARG A 209 3.71 15.56 4.80
N MET A 210 4.39 16.59 5.35
CA MET A 210 3.97 17.98 5.32
C MET A 210 5.12 18.84 4.80
N ILE A 211 4.82 19.72 3.85
CA ILE A 211 5.76 20.64 3.24
C ILE A 211 5.49 22.04 3.79
N PHE A 212 6.54 22.76 4.14
CA PHE A 212 6.47 24.18 4.48
C PHE A 212 7.13 25.00 3.37
N ALA A 213 6.48 26.09 2.97
CA ALA A 213 6.91 26.98 1.90
C ALA A 213 6.65 28.45 2.25
N LYS A 214 7.28 29.34 1.49
CA LYS A 214 7.12 30.81 1.61
C LYS A 214 6.95 31.43 0.23
#